data_2d0d31ae5ac8787cc2a4b088492c5267
#
_entry.id   2d0d31ae5ac8787cc2a4b088492c5267
#
_cell.length_a   1.000
_cell.length_b   1.000
_cell.length_c   1.000
_cell.angle_alpha   90.00
_cell.angle_beta   90.00
_cell.angle_gamma   90.00
#
_symmetry.space_group_name_H-M   'P 1'
#
loop_
_entity.id
_entity.type
_entity.pdbx_description
1 polymer ?
#
loop_
_entity_poly.entity_id
_entity_poly.type
_entity_poly.pdbx_seq_one_letter_code
_entity_poly.pdbx_strand_id
1 'polypeptide(L)'
;NDLGEQTVKDNIFHAFDVVIDDSHKRKVKTKSKSQVPLIAVIVGILVLGIGGYAYYMHSIEDSSQKNKQILISDRPTILVMPFANQSGNKEQDYIGMGMTSHLITMLSQFDQLLVLAKNTGEHILKNKIPNEEIVKQYGVQYVLNGTTQAAGKKVRVNVELANIAKNSVIWSEFYDFAEDDIFEIQDKVGDSVLGHLSFVGGARTYARKYNSSEMFKNALLSFSAFQIWSEDGYNKAKKLNDINLKIEPDNHHSINVMGWLLYQKVLLGLSQNPQEDLQKAHKLATGVLEKHPDHVLSIQLATTMEAIFGDFDVACSRLEKMIKLSRVIIEVVSTAETQRQCGDYKGSIETFEKAFEISPHFSSWIKVSYTYALMQNGDLEAAKKYALEQSTKEHGYSRGSA
;
A
#
# COMPACT_ATOMS: atom_id res chain seq x y z
N ASN A 1 -60.67 47.91 28.24
CA ASN A 1 -59.68 47.01 28.85
C ASN A 1 -58.68 46.57 27.78
N ASP A 2 -57.45 46.61 28.15
CA ASP A 2 -56.37 46.06 27.32
C ASP A 2 -56.33 44.52 27.47
N LEU A 3 -56.44 43.78 26.37
CA LEU A 3 -56.45 42.33 26.35
C LEU A 3 -55.05 41.77 25.98
N GLY A 4 -54.07 42.67 25.79
CA GLY A 4 -52.71 42.31 25.39
C GLY A 4 -52.61 41.75 23.97
N GLU A 5 -51.46 41.18 23.65
CA GLU A 5 -51.22 40.59 22.34
C GLU A 5 -51.97 39.27 22.16
N GLN A 6 -52.68 39.15 21.03
CA GLN A 6 -53.46 37.99 20.63
C GLN A 6 -52.98 37.51 19.27
N THR A 7 -52.85 36.21 19.13
CA THR A 7 -52.41 35.58 17.88
C THR A 7 -53.55 34.97 17.09
N VAL A 8 -53.77 35.43 15.87
CA VAL A 8 -54.82 34.92 14.99
C VAL A 8 -54.14 34.55 13.63
N LYS A 9 -54.15 33.28 13.28
CA LYS A 9 -53.54 32.76 12.01
C LYS A 9 -52.11 33.27 11.81
N ASP A 10 -51.24 33.06 12.83
CA ASP A 10 -49.82 33.43 12.83
C ASP A 10 -49.50 34.94 12.83
N ASN A 11 -50.52 35.80 12.93
CA ASN A 11 -50.28 37.22 13.12
C ASN A 11 -50.59 37.63 14.56
N ILE A 12 -49.75 38.50 15.11
CA ILE A 12 -49.89 39.05 16.48
C ILE A 12 -50.54 40.38 16.37
N PHE A 13 -51.65 40.55 17.09
CA PHE A 13 -52.41 41.80 17.17
C PHE A 13 -52.57 42.24 18.65
N HIS A 14 -52.44 43.52 18.89
CA HIS A 14 -52.84 44.13 20.23
C HIS A 14 -54.32 44.33 20.27
N ALA A 15 -55.01 43.61 21.17
CA ALA A 15 -56.45 43.60 21.23
C ALA A 15 -56.97 44.39 22.43
N PHE A 16 -58.02 45.20 22.23
CA PHE A 16 -58.70 45.95 23.26
C PHE A 16 -60.18 45.54 23.35
N ASP A 17 -60.68 45.35 24.54
CA ASP A 17 -62.10 45.12 24.77
C ASP A 17 -62.80 46.45 25.09
N VAL A 18 -63.85 46.83 24.34
CA VAL A 18 -64.65 48.03 24.57
C VAL A 18 -65.80 47.65 25.47
N VAL A 19 -65.73 48.10 26.72
CA VAL A 19 -66.79 47.89 27.70
C VAL A 19 -67.72 49.05 27.62
N ILE A 20 -68.98 48.80 27.18
CA ILE A 20 -70.06 49.83 27.08
C ILE A 20 -70.79 49.95 28.37
N ASP A 21 -70.97 48.86 29.14
CA ASP A 21 -71.55 48.87 30.51
C ASP A 21 -71.01 47.63 31.28
N ASP A 22 -71.28 47.60 32.62
CA ASP A 22 -70.82 46.59 33.56
C ASP A 22 -71.45 45.19 33.36
N SER A 23 -72.50 45.07 32.55
CA SER A 23 -73.23 43.83 32.30
C SER A 23 -72.50 42.96 31.22
N HIS A 24 -71.54 43.54 30.48
CA HIS A 24 -70.83 42.89 29.35
C HIS A 24 -69.37 42.53 29.63
N LYS A 25 -68.94 42.41 30.89
CA LYS A 25 -67.61 42.04 31.27
C LYS A 25 -67.33 40.55 30.90
N ARG A 26 -66.55 40.29 29.84
CA ARG A 26 -66.03 38.94 29.52
C ARG A 26 -64.98 38.56 30.55
N LYS A 27 -65.14 37.38 31.17
CA LYS A 27 -64.09 36.74 31.97
C LYS A 27 -63.07 36.04 30.94
N VAL A 28 -61.97 36.70 30.70
CA VAL A 28 -60.88 36.09 29.97
C VAL A 28 -60.19 35.10 30.90
N LYS A 29 -60.15 33.81 30.52
CA LYS A 29 -59.30 32.80 31.18
C LYS A 29 -57.84 33.08 30.83
N THR A 30 -57.13 33.74 31.74
CA THR A 30 -55.65 33.80 31.67
C THR A 30 -55.11 32.41 31.81
N LYS A 31 -54.39 31.93 30.79
CA LYS A 31 -53.58 30.71 30.90
C LYS A 31 -52.56 30.98 32.02
N SER A 32 -52.67 30.24 33.10
CA SER A 32 -51.62 30.17 34.14
C SER A 32 -50.32 29.77 33.47
N LYS A 33 -49.30 30.63 33.51
CA LYS A 33 -47.96 30.26 33.21
C LYS A 33 -47.54 29.20 34.24
N SER A 34 -47.50 27.93 33.83
CA SER A 34 -46.85 26.88 34.60
C SER A 34 -45.43 27.36 34.88
N GLN A 35 -45.13 27.76 36.07
CA GLN A 35 -43.76 27.98 36.53
C GLN A 35 -43.17 26.60 36.67
N VAL A 36 -42.43 26.16 35.61
CA VAL A 36 -41.49 25.07 35.76
C VAL A 36 -40.53 25.52 36.85
N PRO A 37 -40.41 24.80 37.97
CA PRO A 37 -39.53 25.28 39.05
C PRO A 37 -38.12 25.38 38.51
N LEU A 38 -37.48 26.52 38.75
CA LEU A 38 -36.11 26.84 38.29
C LEU A 38 -35.12 25.68 38.56
N ILE A 39 -35.39 24.91 39.59
CA ILE A 39 -34.66 23.68 39.96
C ILE A 39 -34.74 22.61 38.89
N ALA A 40 -35.89 22.40 38.22
CA ALA A 40 -36.04 21.39 37.17
C ALA A 40 -35.24 21.77 35.91
N VAL A 41 -35.12 23.07 35.60
CA VAL A 41 -34.29 23.56 34.49
C VAL A 41 -32.81 23.41 34.81
N ILE A 42 -32.38 23.72 36.03
CA ILE A 42 -30.99 23.56 36.49
C ILE A 42 -30.60 22.08 36.50
N VAL A 43 -31.46 21.18 36.97
CA VAL A 43 -31.23 19.73 36.96
C VAL A 43 -31.17 19.20 35.52
N GLY A 44 -32.02 19.67 34.61
CA GLY A 44 -31.99 19.34 33.20
C GLY A 44 -30.67 19.74 32.53
N ILE A 45 -30.17 20.95 32.80
CA ILE A 45 -28.88 21.45 32.29
C ILE A 45 -27.71 20.64 32.87
N LEU A 46 -27.74 20.27 34.16
CA LEU A 46 -26.72 19.44 34.80
C LEU A 46 -26.70 18.03 34.20
N VAL A 47 -27.84 17.39 33.97
CA VAL A 47 -27.96 16.07 33.38
C VAL A 47 -27.46 16.09 31.93
N LEU A 48 -27.82 17.11 31.14
CA LEU A 48 -27.29 17.29 29.78
C LEU A 48 -25.80 17.61 29.76
N GLY A 49 -25.30 18.39 30.73
CA GLY A 49 -23.89 18.71 30.91
C GLY A 49 -23.06 17.45 31.28
N ILE A 50 -23.54 16.66 32.22
CA ILE A 50 -22.90 15.42 32.64
C ILE A 50 -22.99 14.37 31.51
N GLY A 51 -24.16 14.23 30.87
CA GLY A 51 -24.33 13.33 29.71
C GLY A 51 -23.50 13.75 28.53
N GLY A 52 -23.41 15.03 28.21
CA GLY A 52 -22.54 15.58 27.15
C GLY A 52 -21.06 15.42 27.48
N TYR A 53 -20.68 15.64 28.74
CA TYR A 53 -19.29 15.40 29.20
C TYR A 53 -18.92 13.92 29.17
N ALA A 54 -19.79 13.03 29.63
CA ALA A 54 -19.59 11.60 29.56
C ALA A 54 -19.49 11.07 28.10
N TYR A 55 -20.38 11.59 27.22
CA TYR A 55 -20.30 11.30 25.78
C TYR A 55 -19.01 11.84 25.15
N TYR A 56 -18.61 13.07 25.51
CA TYR A 56 -17.37 13.69 25.04
C TYR A 56 -16.14 12.90 25.54
N MET A 57 -16.10 12.48 26.79
CA MET A 57 -15.03 11.63 27.33
C MET A 57 -15.01 10.25 26.68
N HIS A 58 -16.17 9.64 26.47
CA HIS A 58 -16.26 8.35 25.76
C HIS A 58 -15.85 8.47 24.28
N SER A 59 -16.17 9.58 23.61
CA SER A 59 -15.71 9.85 22.24
C SER A 59 -14.20 10.14 22.16
N ILE A 60 -13.61 10.69 23.23
CA ILE A 60 -12.15 10.86 23.33
C ILE A 60 -11.46 9.52 23.59
N GLU A 61 -12.02 8.65 24.45
CA GLU A 61 -11.50 7.29 24.66
C GLU A 61 -11.59 6.44 23.39
N ASP A 62 -12.71 6.50 22.67
CA ASP A 62 -12.89 5.82 21.38
C ASP A 62 -11.95 6.40 20.31
N SER A 63 -11.72 7.72 20.30
CA SER A 63 -10.76 8.38 19.41
C SER A 63 -9.31 8.06 19.81
N SER A 64 -9.00 7.92 21.10
CA SER A 64 -7.69 7.51 21.62
C SER A 64 -7.41 6.03 21.36
N GLN A 65 -8.42 5.16 21.41
CA GLN A 65 -8.29 3.75 21.04
C GLN A 65 -8.21 3.57 19.50
N LYS A 66 -8.94 4.36 18.72
CA LYS A 66 -8.79 4.41 17.25
C LYS A 66 -7.47 5.04 16.81
N ASN A 67 -6.92 6.00 17.54
CA ASN A 67 -5.59 6.58 17.27
C ASN A 67 -4.43 5.76 17.87
N LYS A 68 -4.72 4.74 18.71
CA LYS A 68 -3.79 3.67 19.06
C LYS A 68 -3.87 2.45 18.14
N GLN A 69 -4.82 2.36 17.22
CA GLN A 69 -4.56 1.71 15.95
C GLN A 69 -3.50 2.57 15.28
N ILE A 70 -2.26 2.24 15.57
CA ILE A 70 -1.07 2.58 14.81
C ILE A 70 -1.56 2.69 13.38
N LEU A 71 -1.30 3.82 12.75
CA LEU A 71 -1.39 3.96 11.31
C LEU A 71 -0.80 2.69 10.73
N ILE A 72 -1.65 1.69 10.48
CA ILE A 72 -1.27 0.50 9.76
C ILE A 72 -0.89 1.10 8.43
N SER A 73 0.41 1.29 8.26
CA SER A 73 1.00 1.80 7.05
C SER A 73 0.39 0.96 5.93
N ASP A 74 -0.11 1.58 4.84
CA ASP A 74 -0.52 0.86 3.64
C ASP A 74 0.62 -0.01 3.08
N ARG A 75 1.82 0.13 3.66
CA ARG A 75 3.00 -0.68 3.36
C ARG A 75 2.97 -2.00 4.13
N PRO A 76 3.29 -3.11 3.46
CA PRO A 76 3.50 -4.40 4.13
C PRO A 76 4.48 -4.25 5.29
N THR A 77 4.09 -4.76 6.45
CA THR A 77 4.92 -4.68 7.66
C THR A 77 5.58 -6.04 7.91
N ILE A 78 6.90 -6.04 8.01
CA ILE A 78 7.69 -7.23 8.34
C ILE A 78 8.41 -7.08 9.67
N LEU A 79 8.39 -8.16 10.42
CA LEU A 79 9.14 -8.35 11.65
C LEU A 79 10.23 -9.40 11.40
N VAL A 80 11.48 -9.04 11.60
CA VAL A 80 12.58 -10.01 11.63
C VAL A 80 12.80 -10.44 13.08
N MET A 81 12.53 -11.70 13.36
CA MET A 81 12.79 -12.28 14.68
C MET A 81 14.29 -12.51 14.87
N PRO A 82 14.80 -12.40 16.11
CA PRO A 82 16.16 -12.79 16.40
C PRO A 82 16.43 -14.25 15.99
N PHE A 83 17.45 -14.47 15.16
CA PHE A 83 17.84 -15.80 14.72
C PHE A 83 18.42 -16.58 15.91
N ALA A 84 17.80 -17.72 16.22
CA ALA A 84 18.17 -18.51 17.37
C ALA A 84 19.41 -19.39 17.09
N ASN A 85 20.40 -19.36 17.96
CA ASN A 85 21.54 -20.27 17.89
C ASN A 85 21.17 -21.66 18.42
N GLN A 86 21.25 -22.68 17.57
CA GLN A 86 20.98 -24.08 17.89
C GLN A 86 22.25 -24.94 18.02
N SER A 87 23.45 -24.34 17.92
CA SER A 87 24.71 -25.08 18.02
C SER A 87 25.06 -25.56 19.42
N GLY A 88 24.39 -25.01 20.45
CA GLY A 88 24.74 -25.29 21.86
C GLY A 88 25.98 -24.51 22.38
N ASN A 89 26.68 -23.80 21.49
CA ASN A 89 27.83 -22.96 21.84
C ASN A 89 27.45 -21.47 21.78
N LYS A 90 27.43 -20.79 22.93
CA LYS A 90 27.09 -19.35 23.03
C LYS A 90 28.10 -18.44 22.31
N GLU A 91 29.33 -18.85 22.13
CA GLU A 91 30.33 -18.08 21.40
C GLU A 91 29.91 -17.87 19.91
N GLN A 92 28.98 -18.67 19.39
CA GLN A 92 28.46 -18.58 18.04
C GLN A 92 27.14 -17.77 17.93
N ASP A 93 26.67 -17.15 19.03
CA ASP A 93 25.48 -16.30 19.01
C ASP A 93 25.62 -15.10 18.05
N TYR A 94 26.87 -14.66 17.80
CA TYR A 94 27.16 -13.56 16.87
C TYR A 94 26.68 -13.83 15.44
N ILE A 95 26.62 -15.10 15.00
CA ILE A 95 26.15 -15.48 13.68
C ILE A 95 24.68 -15.12 13.52
N GLY A 96 23.84 -15.55 14.47
CA GLY A 96 22.40 -15.23 14.48
C GLY A 96 22.13 -13.73 14.63
N MET A 97 22.89 -13.07 15.51
CA MET A 97 22.80 -11.62 15.71
C MET A 97 23.19 -10.83 14.45
N GLY A 98 24.27 -11.24 13.78
CA GLY A 98 24.72 -10.65 12.53
C GLY A 98 23.70 -10.83 11.41
N MET A 99 23.16 -12.04 11.25
CA MET A 99 22.10 -12.35 10.27
C MET A 99 20.86 -11.46 10.51
N THR A 100 20.36 -11.39 11.74
CA THR A 100 19.20 -10.56 12.09
C THR A 100 19.43 -9.08 11.74
N SER A 101 20.58 -8.53 12.14
CA SER A 101 20.90 -7.12 11.92
C SER A 101 21.08 -6.81 10.42
N HIS A 102 21.75 -7.68 9.68
CA HIS A 102 21.94 -7.53 8.23
C HIS A 102 20.61 -7.54 7.48
N LEU A 103 19.74 -8.51 7.78
CA LEU A 103 18.43 -8.63 7.16
C LEU A 103 17.53 -7.42 7.44
N ILE A 104 17.51 -6.92 8.68
CA ILE A 104 16.81 -5.67 9.01
C ILE A 104 17.35 -4.51 8.17
N THR A 105 18.67 -4.34 8.12
CA THR A 105 19.31 -3.25 7.36
C THR A 105 18.99 -3.34 5.87
N MET A 106 19.11 -4.55 5.29
CA MET A 106 18.85 -4.78 3.87
C MET A 106 17.39 -4.54 3.51
N LEU A 107 16.45 -5.11 4.28
CA LEU A 107 15.01 -4.95 4.05
C LEU A 107 14.56 -3.49 4.24
N SER A 108 15.18 -2.75 5.16
CA SER A 108 14.87 -1.34 5.41
C SER A 108 15.27 -0.40 4.26
N GLN A 109 16.02 -0.86 3.25
CA GLN A 109 16.35 -0.09 2.07
C GLN A 109 15.17 0.04 1.08
N PHE A 110 14.10 -0.74 1.31
CA PHE A 110 12.91 -0.76 0.45
C PHE A 110 11.80 0.09 1.04
N ASP A 111 11.58 1.27 0.46
CA ASP A 111 10.60 2.25 0.93
C ASP A 111 9.15 1.72 0.96
N GLN A 112 8.87 0.67 0.21
CA GLN A 112 7.55 0.00 0.16
C GLN A 112 7.35 -1.02 1.29
N LEU A 113 8.35 -1.26 2.12
CA LEU A 113 8.30 -2.20 3.23
C LEU A 113 8.50 -1.45 4.55
N LEU A 114 7.63 -1.68 5.52
CA LEU A 114 7.85 -1.24 6.88
C LEU A 114 8.54 -2.35 7.67
N VAL A 115 9.81 -2.16 7.98
CA VAL A 115 10.58 -3.12 8.78
C VAL A 115 10.57 -2.66 10.23
N LEU A 116 10.11 -3.53 11.13
CA LEU A 116 10.10 -3.20 12.55
C LEU A 116 11.52 -3.24 13.14
N ALA A 117 11.76 -2.37 14.12
CA ALA A 117 13.04 -2.27 14.79
C ALA A 117 13.41 -3.60 15.50
N LYS A 118 14.71 -3.90 15.56
CA LYS A 118 15.27 -5.10 16.21
C LYS A 118 14.73 -5.33 17.62
N ASN A 119 14.66 -4.27 18.42
CA ASN A 119 14.19 -4.34 19.81
C ASN A 119 12.73 -4.82 19.91
N THR A 120 11.91 -4.60 18.88
CA THR A 120 10.53 -5.10 18.84
C THR A 120 10.53 -6.63 18.75
N GLY A 121 11.36 -7.22 17.88
CA GLY A 121 11.51 -8.68 17.78
C GLY A 121 12.04 -9.30 19.08
N GLU A 122 13.03 -8.67 19.72
CA GLU A 122 13.56 -9.10 21.01
C GLU A 122 12.49 -9.05 22.13
N HIS A 123 11.69 -7.98 22.16
CA HIS A 123 10.59 -7.83 23.11
C HIS A 123 9.52 -8.91 22.92
N ILE A 124 9.11 -9.17 21.69
CA ILE A 124 8.12 -10.19 21.32
C ILE A 124 8.61 -11.58 21.73
N LEU A 125 9.86 -11.90 21.42
CA LEU A 125 10.47 -13.19 21.77
C LEU A 125 10.54 -13.38 23.28
N LYS A 126 11.02 -12.36 24.02
CA LYS A 126 11.16 -12.40 25.48
C LYS A 126 9.83 -12.59 26.20
N ASN A 127 8.77 -11.94 25.71
CA ASN A 127 7.44 -11.97 26.33
C ASN A 127 6.52 -13.05 25.73
N LYS A 128 7.01 -13.84 24.77
CA LYS A 128 6.27 -14.90 24.09
C LYS A 128 4.91 -14.43 23.55
N ILE A 129 4.90 -13.23 22.91
CA ILE A 129 3.68 -12.62 22.41
C ILE A 129 3.14 -13.47 21.23
N PRO A 130 1.86 -13.90 21.25
CA PRO A 130 1.29 -14.72 20.20
C PRO A 130 1.07 -13.93 18.91
N ASN A 131 1.02 -14.64 17.77
CA ASN A 131 0.90 -14.03 16.43
C ASN A 131 -0.33 -13.12 16.29
N GLU A 132 -1.47 -13.49 16.86
CA GLU A 132 -2.69 -12.67 16.80
C GLU A 132 -2.47 -11.30 17.48
N GLU A 133 -1.73 -11.29 18.59
CA GLU A 133 -1.43 -10.07 19.29
C GLU A 133 -0.36 -9.24 18.58
N ILE A 134 0.62 -9.88 17.94
CA ILE A 134 1.60 -9.22 17.07
C ILE A 134 0.91 -8.50 15.91
N VAL A 135 -0.05 -9.16 15.24
CA VAL A 135 -0.86 -8.54 14.18
C VAL A 135 -1.64 -7.36 14.72
N LYS A 136 -2.31 -7.53 15.87
CA LYS A 136 -3.17 -6.50 16.46
C LYS A 136 -2.41 -5.28 16.96
N GLN A 137 -1.28 -5.48 17.63
CA GLN A 137 -0.52 -4.39 18.27
C GLN A 137 0.42 -3.67 17.32
N TYR A 138 1.04 -4.39 16.40
CA TYR A 138 2.12 -3.86 15.55
C TYR A 138 1.76 -3.81 14.06
N GLY A 139 0.59 -4.32 13.66
CA GLY A 139 0.17 -4.38 12.26
C GLY A 139 1.06 -5.28 11.40
N VAL A 140 1.80 -6.22 12.01
CA VAL A 140 2.72 -7.11 11.31
C VAL A 140 1.95 -8.08 10.43
N GLN A 141 2.33 -8.15 9.17
CA GLN A 141 1.78 -9.10 8.21
C GLN A 141 2.74 -10.26 7.97
N TYR A 142 4.04 -9.96 7.93
CA TYR A 142 5.08 -10.92 7.64
C TYR A 142 6.04 -11.06 8.82
N VAL A 143 6.40 -12.31 9.14
CA VAL A 143 7.44 -12.62 10.12
C VAL A 143 8.52 -13.44 9.43
N LEU A 144 9.76 -12.99 9.58
CA LEU A 144 10.94 -13.71 9.16
C LEU A 144 11.58 -14.36 10.39
N ASN A 145 11.51 -15.67 10.46
CA ASN A 145 12.15 -16.49 11.49
C ASN A 145 13.42 -17.12 10.94
N GLY A 146 14.36 -17.42 11.83
CA GLY A 146 15.52 -18.19 11.46
C GLY A 146 16.25 -18.81 12.62
N THR A 147 17.07 -19.83 12.29
CA THR A 147 17.98 -20.48 13.23
C THR A 147 19.35 -20.64 12.62
N THR A 148 20.36 -20.61 13.43
CA THR A 148 21.74 -20.89 13.04
C THR A 148 22.25 -22.10 13.79
N GLN A 149 22.96 -23.00 13.11
CA GLN A 149 23.60 -24.17 13.70
C GLN A 149 25.01 -24.30 13.12
N ALA A 150 26.02 -24.15 13.96
CA ALA A 150 27.40 -24.32 13.56
C ALA A 150 27.96 -25.63 14.08
N ALA A 151 28.72 -26.35 13.24
CA ALA A 151 29.41 -27.59 13.55
C ALA A 151 30.81 -27.58 12.91
N GLY A 152 31.83 -27.33 13.71
CA GLY A 152 33.18 -27.07 13.21
C GLY A 152 33.20 -25.80 12.35
N LYS A 153 33.73 -25.90 11.13
CA LYS A 153 33.76 -24.78 10.16
C LYS A 153 32.51 -24.66 9.29
N LYS A 154 31.52 -25.51 9.49
CA LYS A 154 30.26 -25.47 8.71
C LYS A 154 29.17 -24.80 9.52
N VAL A 155 28.43 -23.92 8.89
CA VAL A 155 27.27 -23.25 9.46
C VAL A 155 26.07 -23.54 8.59
N ARG A 156 24.97 -23.92 9.21
CA ARG A 156 23.65 -24.02 8.62
C ARG A 156 22.77 -22.90 9.10
N VAL A 157 22.10 -22.20 8.19
CA VAL A 157 21.06 -21.22 8.48
C VAL A 157 19.75 -21.76 7.93
N ASN A 158 18.75 -21.92 8.79
CA ASN A 158 17.38 -22.15 8.37
C ASN A 158 16.63 -20.83 8.41
N VAL A 159 15.81 -20.56 7.41
CA VAL A 159 15.04 -19.34 7.28
C VAL A 159 13.61 -19.69 6.89
N GLU A 160 12.66 -19.02 7.50
CA GLU A 160 11.23 -19.14 7.19
C GLU A 160 10.59 -17.76 7.12
N LEU A 161 9.88 -17.48 6.03
CA LEU A 161 9.02 -16.33 5.87
C LEU A 161 7.57 -16.76 5.96
N ALA A 162 6.85 -16.25 6.95
CA ALA A 162 5.45 -16.54 7.17
C ALA A 162 4.58 -15.28 7.03
N ASN A 163 3.37 -15.43 6.46
CA ASN A 163 2.31 -14.44 6.58
C ASN A 163 1.47 -14.80 7.81
N ILE A 164 1.71 -14.11 8.92
CA ILE A 164 1.04 -14.41 10.20
C ILE A 164 -0.41 -13.91 10.24
N ALA A 165 -0.77 -12.92 9.43
CA ALA A 165 -2.15 -12.47 9.27
C ALA A 165 -3.03 -13.50 8.55
N LYS A 166 -2.42 -14.33 7.67
CA LYS A 166 -3.07 -15.44 6.94
C LYS A 166 -2.75 -16.82 7.54
N ASN A 167 -1.95 -16.88 8.61
CA ASN A 167 -1.46 -18.11 9.23
C ASN A 167 -0.87 -19.11 8.23
N SER A 168 0.02 -18.64 7.35
CA SER A 168 0.61 -19.45 6.28
C SER A 168 2.09 -19.20 6.11
N VAL A 169 2.86 -20.27 5.83
CA VAL A 169 4.27 -20.18 5.44
C VAL A 169 4.32 -19.85 3.96
N ILE A 170 5.03 -18.78 3.61
CA ILE A 170 5.25 -18.35 2.22
C ILE A 170 6.44 -19.08 1.63
N TRP A 171 7.49 -19.21 2.44
CA TRP A 171 8.75 -19.78 2.00
C TRP A 171 9.57 -20.27 3.20
N SER A 172 10.29 -21.35 3.00
CA SER A 172 11.28 -21.87 3.95
C SER A 172 12.41 -22.53 3.19
N GLU A 173 13.65 -22.25 3.61
CA GLU A 173 14.85 -22.80 2.98
C GLU A 173 15.98 -22.90 4.01
N PHE A 174 16.96 -23.77 3.74
CA PHE A 174 18.20 -23.82 4.52
C PHE A 174 19.42 -23.61 3.63
N TYR A 175 20.46 -23.04 4.21
CA TYR A 175 21.71 -22.72 3.55
C TYR A 175 22.86 -23.30 4.36
N ASP A 176 23.73 -24.08 3.69
CA ASP A 176 24.97 -24.60 4.26
C ASP A 176 26.15 -23.83 3.69
N PHE A 177 27.04 -23.36 4.55
CA PHE A 177 28.20 -22.57 4.14
C PHE A 177 29.41 -22.75 5.10
N ALA A 178 30.59 -22.30 4.67
CA ALA A 178 31.73 -22.18 5.56
C ALA A 178 31.62 -20.91 6.41
N GLU A 179 32.10 -20.93 7.64
CA GLU A 179 32.02 -19.77 8.56
C GLU A 179 32.60 -18.48 7.94
N ASP A 180 33.61 -18.61 7.07
CA ASP A 180 34.27 -17.50 6.38
C ASP A 180 33.36 -16.84 5.31
N ASP A 181 32.29 -17.53 4.87
CA ASP A 181 31.39 -17.08 3.78
C ASP A 181 30.11 -16.40 4.32
N ILE A 182 30.10 -16.01 5.61
CA ILE A 182 28.90 -15.49 6.30
C ILE A 182 28.27 -14.29 5.57
N PHE A 183 29.06 -13.40 5.01
CA PHE A 183 28.54 -12.20 4.31
C PHE A 183 27.83 -12.57 3.02
N GLU A 184 28.35 -13.53 2.24
CA GLU A 184 27.70 -14.03 1.03
C GLU A 184 26.33 -14.64 1.33
N ILE A 185 26.23 -15.41 2.42
CA ILE A 185 24.97 -16.02 2.84
C ILE A 185 23.96 -14.99 3.36
N GLN A 186 24.41 -13.97 4.08
CA GLN A 186 23.56 -12.89 4.51
C GLN A 186 22.89 -12.19 3.30
N ASP A 187 23.66 -11.88 2.26
CA ASP A 187 23.13 -11.31 1.03
C ASP A 187 22.16 -12.27 0.32
N LYS A 188 22.54 -13.54 0.18
CA LYS A 188 21.74 -14.57 -0.49
C LYS A 188 20.39 -14.82 0.22
N VAL A 189 20.38 -14.85 1.55
CA VAL A 189 19.14 -14.97 2.34
C VAL A 189 18.26 -13.74 2.15
N GLY A 190 18.84 -12.55 2.23
CA GLY A 190 18.12 -11.31 2.02
C GLY A 190 17.48 -11.21 0.64
N ASP A 191 18.21 -11.56 -0.41
CA ASP A 191 17.72 -11.62 -1.79
C ASP A 191 16.55 -12.61 -1.92
N SER A 192 16.65 -13.77 -1.26
CA SER A 192 15.57 -14.78 -1.26
C SER A 192 14.32 -14.27 -0.55
N VAL A 193 14.46 -13.60 0.60
CA VAL A 193 13.34 -13.00 1.33
C VAL A 193 12.63 -11.95 0.48
N LEU A 194 13.39 -11.03 -0.12
CA LEU A 194 12.85 -9.99 -1.01
C LEU A 194 12.12 -10.60 -2.21
N GLY A 195 12.68 -11.67 -2.79
CA GLY A 195 12.07 -12.38 -3.91
C GLY A 195 10.72 -13.04 -3.59
N HIS A 196 10.43 -13.33 -2.32
CA HIS A 196 9.18 -13.97 -1.88
C HIS A 196 8.15 -12.99 -1.32
N LEU A 197 8.54 -11.75 -1.03
CA LEU A 197 7.60 -10.72 -0.59
C LEU A 197 6.74 -10.26 -1.77
N SER A 198 5.43 -10.37 -1.64
CA SER A 198 4.46 -10.18 -2.73
C SER A 198 4.48 -8.77 -3.33
N PHE A 199 4.89 -7.75 -2.56
CA PHE A 199 4.92 -6.36 -3.05
C PHE A 199 6.06 -6.07 -4.03
N VAL A 200 7.10 -6.91 -4.03
CA VAL A 200 8.21 -6.85 -5.01
C VAL A 200 7.86 -7.63 -6.29
N GLY A 201 6.57 -7.87 -6.50
CA GLY A 201 5.90 -8.63 -7.53
C GLY A 201 6.78 -9.13 -8.66
N GLY A 202 7.06 -10.42 -8.72
CA GLY A 202 7.88 -11.02 -9.76
C GLY A 202 9.40 -10.93 -9.56
N ALA A 203 9.88 -10.27 -8.49
CA ALA A 203 11.31 -10.13 -8.22
C ALA A 203 12.06 -11.47 -8.24
N ARG A 204 11.44 -12.56 -7.76
CA ARG A 204 12.06 -13.90 -7.80
C ARG A 204 12.29 -14.39 -9.23
N THR A 205 11.39 -14.11 -10.15
CA THR A 205 11.56 -14.45 -11.57
C THR A 205 12.62 -13.56 -12.21
N TYR A 206 12.72 -12.31 -11.76
CA TYR A 206 13.78 -11.38 -12.17
C TYR A 206 15.13 -11.73 -11.56
N ALA A 207 15.19 -12.20 -10.30
CA ALA A 207 16.41 -12.56 -9.61
C ALA A 207 17.25 -13.60 -10.38
N ARG A 208 16.58 -14.58 -10.97
CA ARG A 208 17.25 -15.61 -11.80
C ARG A 208 17.80 -15.08 -13.12
N LYS A 209 17.50 -13.84 -13.46
CA LYS A 209 17.84 -13.21 -14.74
C LYS A 209 18.98 -12.19 -14.63
N TYR A 210 19.47 -11.94 -13.41
CA TYR A 210 20.65 -11.11 -13.16
C TYR A 210 21.84 -12.00 -12.80
N ASN A 211 23.00 -11.71 -13.39
CA ASN A 211 24.19 -12.53 -13.26
C ASN A 211 24.99 -12.28 -11.98
N SER A 212 24.57 -11.31 -11.16
CA SER A 212 25.21 -11.01 -9.87
C SER A 212 24.20 -10.54 -8.83
N SER A 213 24.50 -10.78 -7.54
CA SER A 213 23.70 -10.29 -6.41
C SER A 213 23.61 -8.75 -6.41
N GLU A 214 24.68 -8.04 -6.82
CA GLU A 214 24.67 -6.59 -6.92
C GLU A 214 23.66 -6.09 -7.95
N MET A 215 23.65 -6.66 -9.16
CA MET A 215 22.69 -6.30 -10.21
C MET A 215 21.25 -6.58 -9.77
N PHE A 216 21.04 -7.72 -9.11
CA PHE A 216 19.73 -8.07 -8.57
C PHE A 216 19.25 -7.06 -7.52
N LYS A 217 20.10 -6.73 -6.54
CA LYS A 217 19.80 -5.73 -5.52
C LYS A 217 19.48 -4.37 -6.16
N ASN A 218 20.29 -3.91 -7.10
CA ASN A 218 20.07 -2.67 -7.83
C ASN A 218 18.73 -2.69 -8.58
N ALA A 219 18.36 -3.80 -9.22
CA ALA A 219 17.10 -3.96 -9.93
C ALA A 219 15.90 -3.85 -8.98
N LEU A 220 15.95 -4.50 -7.81
CA LEU A 220 14.90 -4.42 -6.79
C LEU A 220 14.74 -3.01 -6.25
N LEU A 221 15.85 -2.34 -5.89
CA LEU A 221 15.82 -0.97 -5.39
C LEU A 221 15.37 0.02 -6.48
N SER A 222 15.79 -0.21 -7.74
CA SER A 222 15.32 0.56 -8.90
C SER A 222 13.82 0.42 -9.09
N PHE A 223 13.30 -0.81 -9.04
CA PHE A 223 11.87 -1.07 -9.14
C PHE A 223 11.09 -0.43 -7.99
N SER A 224 11.58 -0.54 -6.75
CA SER A 224 10.97 0.11 -5.59
C SER A 224 10.91 1.64 -5.77
N ALA A 225 12.00 2.26 -6.19
CA ALA A 225 12.06 3.69 -6.43
C ALA A 225 11.17 4.14 -7.61
N PHE A 226 11.09 3.34 -8.68
CA PHE A 226 10.20 3.57 -9.83
C PHE A 226 8.72 3.64 -9.42
N GLN A 227 8.30 2.86 -8.41
CA GLN A 227 6.93 2.88 -7.89
C GLN A 227 6.58 4.19 -7.16
N ILE A 228 7.58 4.98 -6.76
CA ILE A 228 7.40 6.31 -6.17
C ILE A 228 7.32 7.32 -7.31
N TRP A 229 6.12 7.69 -7.73
CA TRP A 229 5.86 8.62 -8.84
C TRP A 229 6.29 10.06 -8.49
N SER A 230 7.61 10.28 -8.36
CA SER A 230 8.24 11.55 -8.07
C SER A 230 9.56 11.70 -8.81
N GLU A 231 10.08 12.93 -8.89
CA GLU A 231 11.39 13.19 -9.48
C GLU A 231 12.52 12.47 -8.73
N ASP A 232 12.48 12.45 -7.39
CA ASP A 232 13.46 11.73 -6.59
C ASP A 232 13.40 10.22 -6.83
N GLY A 233 12.19 9.65 -6.90
CA GLY A 233 11.98 8.25 -7.24
C GLY A 233 12.56 7.90 -8.60
N TYR A 234 12.25 8.70 -9.62
CA TYR A 234 12.81 8.56 -10.97
C TYR A 234 14.34 8.61 -10.97
N ASN A 235 14.93 9.63 -10.34
CA ASN A 235 16.39 9.82 -10.31
C ASN A 235 17.10 8.64 -9.61
N LYS A 236 16.55 8.15 -8.49
CA LYS A 236 17.05 6.98 -7.76
C LYS A 236 16.96 5.72 -8.62
N ALA A 237 15.80 5.46 -9.24
CA ALA A 237 15.57 4.31 -10.10
C ALA A 237 16.52 4.31 -11.30
N LYS A 238 16.65 5.46 -11.98
CA LYS A 238 17.54 5.62 -13.12
C LYS A 238 19.00 5.36 -12.75
N LYS A 239 19.48 5.95 -11.65
CA LYS A 239 20.86 5.77 -11.18
C LYS A 239 21.20 4.29 -10.96
N LEU A 240 20.31 3.55 -10.30
CA LEU A 240 20.52 2.12 -10.02
C LEU A 240 20.49 1.28 -11.30
N ASN A 241 19.57 1.59 -12.21
CA ASN A 241 19.49 0.89 -13.49
C ASN A 241 20.69 1.19 -14.40
N ASP A 242 21.20 2.41 -14.38
CA ASP A 242 22.43 2.81 -15.11
C ASP A 242 23.65 2.03 -14.61
N ILE A 243 23.72 1.70 -13.31
CA ILE A 243 24.78 0.86 -12.75
C ILE A 243 24.69 -0.55 -13.37
N ASN A 244 23.49 -1.15 -13.39
CA ASN A 244 23.27 -2.46 -13.99
C ASN A 244 23.64 -2.50 -15.48
N LEU A 245 23.27 -1.46 -16.24
CA LEU A 245 23.63 -1.34 -17.66
C LEU A 245 25.13 -1.13 -17.90
N LYS A 246 25.88 -0.60 -16.91
CA LYS A 246 27.35 -0.55 -16.97
C LYS A 246 27.99 -1.89 -16.72
N ILE A 247 27.41 -2.71 -15.81
CA ILE A 247 27.90 -4.07 -15.52
C ILE A 247 27.59 -4.99 -16.70
N GLU A 248 26.37 -4.94 -17.22
CA GLU A 248 25.89 -5.80 -18.30
C GLU A 248 25.05 -4.95 -19.29
N PRO A 249 25.69 -4.37 -20.32
CA PRO A 249 25.01 -3.47 -21.28
C PRO A 249 23.88 -4.13 -22.07
N ASP A 250 23.95 -5.44 -22.28
CA ASP A 250 22.96 -6.23 -23.05
C ASP A 250 21.87 -6.85 -22.15
N ASN A 251 21.85 -6.54 -20.86
CA ASN A 251 20.83 -7.09 -19.96
C ASN A 251 19.45 -6.59 -20.37
N HIS A 252 18.65 -7.48 -20.96
CA HIS A 252 17.34 -7.14 -21.52
C HIS A 252 16.32 -6.63 -20.48
N HIS A 253 16.47 -7.02 -19.20
CA HIS A 253 15.62 -6.48 -18.13
C HIS A 253 15.97 -5.03 -17.81
N SER A 254 17.26 -4.71 -17.68
CA SER A 254 17.72 -3.34 -17.44
C SER A 254 17.41 -2.44 -18.63
N ILE A 255 17.51 -2.95 -19.87
CA ILE A 255 17.08 -2.22 -21.08
C ILE A 255 15.57 -1.94 -21.04
N ASN A 256 14.75 -2.92 -20.66
CA ASN A 256 13.30 -2.73 -20.51
C ASN A 256 12.98 -1.69 -19.42
N VAL A 257 13.64 -1.76 -18.27
CA VAL A 257 13.48 -0.77 -17.18
C VAL A 257 13.83 0.64 -17.67
N MET A 258 14.88 0.82 -18.46
CA MET A 258 15.23 2.11 -19.06
C MET A 258 14.12 2.65 -19.96
N GLY A 259 13.45 1.79 -20.72
CA GLY A 259 12.29 2.18 -21.53
C GLY A 259 11.12 2.69 -20.68
N TRP A 260 10.80 1.99 -19.58
CA TRP A 260 9.78 2.44 -18.62
C TRP A 260 10.16 3.74 -17.91
N LEU A 261 11.44 3.93 -17.58
CA LEU A 261 11.95 5.18 -17.02
C LEU A 261 11.81 6.36 -17.98
N LEU A 262 12.04 6.16 -19.27
CA LEU A 262 11.80 7.20 -20.29
C LEU A 262 10.32 7.60 -20.36
N TYR A 263 9.42 6.62 -20.31
CA TYR A 263 7.98 6.86 -20.23
C TYR A 263 7.60 7.63 -18.95
N GLN A 264 8.09 7.17 -17.78
CA GLN A 264 7.86 7.85 -16.50
C GLN A 264 8.37 9.29 -16.51
N LYS A 265 9.54 9.53 -17.08
CA LYS A 265 10.13 10.85 -17.26
C LYS A 265 9.20 11.82 -17.99
N VAL A 266 8.52 11.33 -19.03
CA VAL A 266 7.52 12.11 -19.79
C VAL A 266 6.30 12.40 -18.93
N LEU A 267 5.75 11.41 -18.24
CA LEU A 267 4.56 11.58 -17.42
C LEU A 267 4.78 12.49 -16.20
N LEU A 268 6.01 12.54 -15.66
CA LEU A 268 6.39 13.43 -14.57
C LEU A 268 6.69 14.86 -15.05
N GLY A 269 6.63 15.14 -16.36
CA GLY A 269 6.96 16.45 -16.91
C GLY A 269 8.46 16.80 -16.89
N LEU A 270 9.33 15.80 -16.67
CA LEU A 270 10.79 15.97 -16.60
C LEU A 270 11.47 15.94 -17.99
N SER A 271 10.70 15.58 -19.03
CA SER A 271 11.23 15.45 -20.39
C SER A 271 11.25 16.81 -21.11
N GLN A 272 12.39 17.13 -21.72
CA GLN A 272 12.50 18.28 -22.62
C GLN A 272 12.02 17.95 -24.04
N ASN A 273 12.06 16.66 -24.43
CA ASN A 273 11.64 16.14 -25.74
C ASN A 273 10.76 14.89 -25.55
N PRO A 274 9.49 15.06 -25.15
CA PRO A 274 8.60 13.92 -24.84
C PRO A 274 8.49 12.91 -25.98
N GLN A 275 8.34 13.39 -27.20
CA GLN A 275 8.19 12.51 -28.38
C GLN A 275 9.44 11.65 -28.62
N GLU A 276 10.64 12.24 -28.48
CA GLU A 276 11.90 11.53 -28.64
C GLU A 276 12.09 10.47 -27.55
N ASP A 277 11.79 10.82 -26.29
CA ASP A 277 11.88 9.89 -25.17
C ASP A 277 10.92 8.70 -25.35
N LEU A 278 9.67 8.91 -25.82
CA LEU A 278 8.71 7.86 -26.11
C LEU A 278 9.14 6.97 -27.28
N GLN A 279 9.65 7.56 -28.38
CA GLN A 279 10.20 6.81 -29.50
C GLN A 279 11.41 5.95 -29.08
N LYS A 280 12.27 6.48 -28.21
CA LYS A 280 13.39 5.74 -27.67
C LYS A 280 12.91 4.60 -26.76
N ALA A 281 11.90 4.82 -25.93
CA ALA A 281 11.28 3.78 -25.11
C ALA A 281 10.74 2.62 -25.99
N HIS A 282 10.02 2.96 -27.07
CA HIS A 282 9.52 1.97 -28.03
C HIS A 282 10.67 1.18 -28.69
N LYS A 283 11.72 1.87 -29.14
CA LYS A 283 12.88 1.22 -29.74
C LYS A 283 13.60 0.28 -28.79
N LEU A 284 13.71 0.64 -27.50
CA LEU A 284 14.29 -0.25 -26.48
C LEU A 284 13.42 -1.49 -26.28
N ALA A 285 12.11 -1.34 -26.20
CA ALA A 285 11.18 -2.46 -26.05
C ALA A 285 11.23 -3.42 -27.26
N THR A 286 11.12 -2.89 -28.47
CA THR A 286 11.16 -3.69 -29.71
C THR A 286 12.51 -4.36 -29.93
N GLY A 287 13.62 -3.68 -29.61
CA GLY A 287 14.95 -4.26 -29.67
C GLY A 287 15.16 -5.43 -28.68
N VAL A 288 14.52 -5.38 -27.51
CA VAL A 288 14.48 -6.55 -26.61
C VAL A 288 13.66 -7.66 -27.24
N LEU A 289 12.52 -7.37 -27.86
CA LEU A 289 11.63 -8.38 -28.44
C LEU A 289 12.20 -9.09 -29.66
N GLU A 290 13.12 -8.47 -30.39
CA GLU A 290 13.85 -9.13 -31.49
C GLU A 290 14.68 -10.34 -31.00
N LYS A 291 15.29 -10.23 -29.80
CA LYS A 291 16.11 -11.27 -29.20
C LYS A 291 15.35 -12.15 -28.21
N HIS A 292 14.35 -11.57 -27.55
CA HIS A 292 13.55 -12.18 -26.47
C HIS A 292 12.06 -11.98 -26.76
N PRO A 293 11.49 -12.65 -27.77
CA PRO A 293 10.13 -12.40 -28.25
C PRO A 293 9.02 -12.67 -27.20
N ASP A 294 9.35 -13.44 -26.15
CA ASP A 294 8.43 -13.82 -25.08
C ASP A 294 8.61 -12.97 -23.79
N HIS A 295 9.36 -11.87 -23.86
CA HIS A 295 9.58 -11.00 -22.71
C HIS A 295 8.35 -10.13 -22.46
N VAL A 296 7.45 -10.58 -21.59
CA VAL A 296 6.11 -9.99 -21.35
C VAL A 296 6.15 -8.50 -21.04
N LEU A 297 7.09 -8.04 -20.21
CA LEU A 297 7.19 -6.61 -19.85
C LEU A 297 7.68 -5.72 -21.01
N SER A 298 8.45 -6.27 -21.95
CA SER A 298 8.79 -5.55 -23.18
C SER A 298 7.64 -5.56 -24.18
N ILE A 299 6.83 -6.64 -24.22
CA ILE A 299 5.59 -6.64 -24.97
C ILE A 299 4.67 -5.53 -24.45
N GLN A 300 4.49 -5.43 -23.13
CA GLN A 300 3.65 -4.39 -22.53
C GLN A 300 4.17 -2.99 -22.87
N LEU A 301 5.48 -2.73 -22.72
CA LEU A 301 6.04 -1.42 -23.03
C LEU A 301 5.85 -1.05 -24.50
N ALA A 302 6.12 -1.98 -25.43
CA ALA A 302 5.89 -1.76 -26.86
C ALA A 302 4.42 -1.45 -27.16
N THR A 303 3.49 -2.25 -26.62
CA THR A 303 2.04 -2.06 -26.75
C THR A 303 1.60 -0.69 -26.20
N THR A 304 2.13 -0.28 -25.03
CA THR A 304 1.81 1.04 -24.47
C THR A 304 2.29 2.19 -25.37
N MET A 305 3.49 2.09 -25.93
CA MET A 305 4.01 3.10 -26.86
C MET A 305 3.23 3.14 -28.16
N GLU A 306 2.90 1.98 -28.75
CA GLU A 306 2.10 1.86 -29.97
C GLU A 306 0.70 2.46 -29.77
N ALA A 307 0.05 2.18 -28.62
CA ALA A 307 -1.24 2.79 -28.28
C ALA A 307 -1.14 4.32 -28.15
N ILE A 308 -0.06 4.86 -27.58
CA ILE A 308 0.17 6.31 -27.50
C ILE A 308 0.37 6.92 -28.89
N PHE A 309 1.00 6.20 -29.82
CA PHE A 309 1.21 6.65 -31.19
C PHE A 309 -0.04 6.45 -32.07
N GLY A 310 -1.08 5.80 -31.58
CA GLY A 310 -2.34 5.55 -32.29
C GLY A 310 -2.38 4.23 -33.08
N ASP A 311 -1.36 3.38 -32.95
CA ASP A 311 -1.22 2.09 -33.65
C ASP A 311 -1.91 0.96 -32.87
N PHE A 312 -3.20 1.11 -32.57
CA PHE A 312 -3.95 0.18 -31.70
C PHE A 312 -4.02 -1.25 -32.25
N ASP A 313 -4.10 -1.43 -33.56
CA ASP A 313 -4.15 -2.77 -34.18
C ASP A 313 -2.84 -3.55 -33.89
N VAL A 314 -1.70 -2.88 -34.00
CA VAL A 314 -0.39 -3.47 -33.69
C VAL A 314 -0.28 -3.73 -32.18
N ALA A 315 -0.66 -2.74 -31.37
CA ALA A 315 -0.62 -2.83 -29.93
C ALA A 315 -1.38 -4.06 -29.42
N CYS A 316 -2.62 -4.24 -29.87
CA CYS A 316 -3.50 -5.28 -29.37
C CYS A 316 -3.26 -6.67 -29.98
N SER A 317 -2.55 -6.74 -31.09
CA SER A 317 -2.16 -8.03 -31.72
C SER A 317 -1.36 -8.95 -30.79
N ARG A 318 -0.71 -8.39 -29.77
CA ARG A 318 0.14 -9.12 -28.80
C ARG A 318 -0.60 -9.57 -27.54
N LEU A 319 -1.85 -9.12 -27.34
CA LEU A 319 -2.59 -9.38 -26.09
C LEU A 319 -2.78 -10.87 -25.81
N GLU A 320 -3.17 -11.65 -26.82
CA GLU A 320 -3.35 -13.10 -26.67
C GLU A 320 -2.07 -13.79 -26.20
N LYS A 321 -0.93 -13.34 -26.74
CA LYS A 321 0.38 -13.83 -26.34
C LYS A 321 0.70 -13.48 -24.87
N MET A 322 0.40 -12.25 -24.44
CA MET A 322 0.59 -11.84 -23.04
C MET A 322 -0.23 -12.69 -22.09
N ILE A 323 -1.51 -12.93 -22.38
CA ILE A 323 -2.40 -13.77 -21.56
C ILE A 323 -1.82 -15.18 -21.40
N LYS A 324 -1.24 -15.75 -22.46
CA LYS A 324 -0.65 -17.10 -22.43
C LYS A 324 0.69 -17.16 -21.68
N LEU A 325 1.48 -16.08 -21.68
CA LEU A 325 2.84 -16.06 -21.16
C LEU A 325 2.92 -15.58 -19.70
N SER A 326 1.98 -14.76 -19.24
CA SER A 326 2.00 -14.15 -17.91
C SER A 326 1.92 -15.20 -16.80
N ARG A 327 2.95 -15.25 -15.95
CA ARG A 327 3.09 -16.24 -14.87
C ARG A 327 3.33 -15.61 -13.51
N VAL A 328 3.92 -14.43 -13.48
CA VAL A 328 4.21 -13.71 -12.24
C VAL A 328 3.30 -12.51 -12.11
N ILE A 329 3.08 -12.07 -10.88
CA ILE A 329 2.06 -11.06 -10.54
C ILE A 329 2.19 -9.77 -11.35
N ILE A 330 3.43 -9.29 -11.56
CA ILE A 330 3.66 -8.07 -12.34
C ILE A 330 3.28 -8.24 -13.83
N GLU A 331 3.52 -9.42 -14.40
CA GLU A 331 3.10 -9.73 -15.77
C GLU A 331 1.58 -9.84 -15.87
N VAL A 332 0.92 -10.40 -14.84
CA VAL A 332 -0.55 -10.50 -14.77
C VAL A 332 -1.19 -9.12 -14.74
N VAL A 333 -0.73 -8.20 -13.86
CA VAL A 333 -1.26 -6.84 -13.82
C VAL A 333 -0.92 -6.04 -15.09
N SER A 334 0.22 -6.32 -15.71
CA SER A 334 0.60 -5.75 -17.01
C SER A 334 -0.33 -6.21 -18.13
N THR A 335 -0.73 -7.49 -18.10
CA THR A 335 -1.71 -8.04 -19.03
C THR A 335 -3.09 -7.43 -18.82
N ALA A 336 -3.53 -7.27 -17.56
CA ALA A 336 -4.79 -6.60 -17.24
C ALA A 336 -4.82 -5.16 -17.78
N GLU A 337 -3.72 -4.43 -17.65
CA GLU A 337 -3.60 -3.07 -18.19
C GLU A 337 -3.66 -3.07 -19.72
N THR A 338 -3.01 -4.02 -20.38
CA THR A 338 -3.06 -4.16 -21.84
C THR A 338 -4.47 -4.54 -22.31
N GLN A 339 -5.18 -5.45 -21.60
CA GLN A 339 -6.60 -5.74 -21.88
C GLN A 339 -7.43 -4.47 -21.85
N ARG A 340 -7.27 -3.64 -20.83
CA ARG A 340 -7.96 -2.35 -20.70
C ARG A 340 -7.68 -1.42 -21.90
N GLN A 341 -6.41 -1.28 -22.28
CA GLN A 341 -6.01 -0.44 -23.42
C GLN A 341 -6.59 -0.94 -24.74
N CYS A 342 -6.78 -2.25 -24.87
CA CYS A 342 -7.35 -2.89 -26.05
C CYS A 342 -8.88 -3.04 -26.04
N GLY A 343 -9.58 -2.45 -25.06
CA GLY A 343 -11.03 -2.45 -24.99
C GLY A 343 -11.65 -3.71 -24.34
N ASP A 344 -10.84 -4.67 -23.90
CA ASP A 344 -11.31 -5.83 -23.11
C ASP A 344 -11.42 -5.43 -21.62
N TYR A 345 -12.35 -4.53 -21.33
CA TYR A 345 -12.51 -3.96 -19.98
C TYR A 345 -12.92 -5.02 -18.96
N LYS A 346 -13.82 -5.92 -19.34
CA LYS A 346 -14.28 -7.00 -18.48
C LYS A 346 -13.16 -7.97 -18.15
N GLY A 347 -12.41 -8.44 -19.13
CA GLY A 347 -11.25 -9.31 -18.94
C GLY A 347 -10.17 -8.63 -18.11
N SER A 348 -9.97 -7.32 -18.28
CA SER A 348 -9.07 -6.52 -17.46
C SER A 348 -9.46 -6.53 -15.99
N ILE A 349 -10.73 -6.27 -15.67
CA ILE A 349 -11.26 -6.29 -14.30
C ILE A 349 -11.03 -7.66 -13.67
N GLU A 350 -11.46 -8.74 -14.33
CA GLU A 350 -11.29 -10.12 -13.83
C GLU A 350 -9.80 -10.46 -13.58
N THR A 351 -8.91 -9.98 -14.45
CA THR A 351 -7.46 -10.22 -14.31
C THR A 351 -6.86 -9.43 -13.15
N PHE A 352 -7.26 -8.16 -12.94
CA PHE A 352 -6.86 -7.38 -11.77
C PHE A 352 -7.37 -8.00 -10.46
N GLU A 353 -8.62 -8.44 -10.41
CA GLU A 353 -9.21 -9.06 -9.20
C GLU A 353 -8.47 -10.33 -8.81
N LYS A 354 -8.14 -11.20 -9.75
CA LYS A 354 -7.28 -12.38 -9.50
C LYS A 354 -5.91 -11.97 -8.96
N ALA A 355 -5.32 -10.91 -9.48
CA ALA A 355 -4.06 -10.40 -8.97
C ALA A 355 -4.20 -9.89 -7.52
N PHE A 356 -5.29 -9.18 -7.19
CA PHE A 356 -5.56 -8.67 -5.84
C PHE A 356 -5.82 -9.77 -4.82
N GLU A 357 -6.39 -10.91 -5.22
CA GLU A 357 -6.52 -12.09 -4.37
C GLU A 357 -5.16 -12.67 -3.97
N ILE A 358 -4.21 -12.68 -4.92
CA ILE A 358 -2.85 -13.19 -4.69
C ILE A 358 -2.03 -12.21 -3.84
N SER A 359 -2.12 -10.92 -4.14
CA SER A 359 -1.37 -9.87 -3.45
C SER A 359 -2.28 -8.66 -3.20
N PRO A 360 -2.65 -8.36 -1.95
CA PRO A 360 -3.53 -7.22 -1.63
C PRO A 360 -2.81 -5.86 -1.64
N HIS A 361 -1.47 -5.86 -1.71
CA HIS A 361 -0.66 -4.65 -1.65
C HIS A 361 -0.09 -4.32 -3.03
N PHE A 362 -0.70 -3.36 -3.69
CA PHE A 362 -0.26 -2.86 -4.98
C PHE A 362 0.06 -1.37 -4.94
N SER A 363 0.98 -0.95 -5.83
CA SER A 363 1.27 0.45 -6.05
C SER A 363 0.07 1.23 -6.60
N SER A 364 0.08 2.54 -6.40
CA SER A 364 -1.03 3.42 -6.77
C SER A 364 -1.40 3.31 -8.25
N TRP A 365 -0.44 3.12 -9.16
CA TRP A 365 -0.72 3.04 -10.58
C TRP A 365 -1.61 1.84 -10.96
N ILE A 366 -1.41 0.68 -10.30
CA ILE A 366 -2.23 -0.53 -10.55
C ILE A 366 -3.67 -0.28 -10.08
N LYS A 367 -3.82 0.37 -8.94
CA LYS A 367 -5.13 0.75 -8.39
C LYS A 367 -5.86 1.74 -9.30
N VAL A 368 -5.13 2.70 -9.85
CA VAL A 368 -5.64 3.68 -10.82
C VAL A 368 -6.07 2.97 -12.11
N SER A 369 -5.25 2.06 -12.65
CA SER A 369 -5.59 1.29 -13.85
C SER A 369 -6.84 0.42 -13.65
N TYR A 370 -7.00 -0.23 -12.51
CA TYR A 370 -8.23 -0.96 -12.17
C TYR A 370 -9.44 -0.05 -12.09
N THR A 371 -9.31 1.14 -11.47
CA THR A 371 -10.39 2.14 -11.43
C THR A 371 -10.80 2.56 -12.83
N TYR A 372 -9.85 2.80 -13.74
CA TYR A 372 -10.15 3.11 -15.14
C TYR A 372 -10.84 1.94 -15.85
N ALA A 373 -10.44 0.69 -15.60
CA ALA A 373 -11.11 -0.47 -16.18
C ALA A 373 -12.59 -0.52 -15.77
N LEU A 374 -12.90 -0.32 -14.48
CA LEU A 374 -14.26 -0.23 -13.97
C LEU A 374 -15.05 0.91 -14.66
N MET A 375 -14.45 2.11 -14.75
CA MET A 375 -15.10 3.26 -15.42
C MET A 375 -15.41 2.97 -16.90
N GLN A 376 -14.45 2.40 -17.61
CA GLN A 376 -14.60 2.09 -19.04
C GLN A 376 -15.56 0.94 -19.30
N ASN A 377 -15.73 0.02 -18.33
CA ASN A 377 -16.75 -1.04 -18.37
C ASN A 377 -18.16 -0.53 -18.04
N GLY A 378 -18.29 0.71 -17.55
CA GLY A 378 -19.57 1.29 -17.15
C GLY A 378 -19.91 1.09 -15.66
N ASP A 379 -19.04 0.45 -14.87
CA ASP A 379 -19.24 0.17 -13.44
C ASP A 379 -18.90 1.39 -12.58
N LEU A 380 -19.58 2.52 -12.84
CA LEU A 380 -19.24 3.82 -12.25
C LEU A 380 -19.34 3.86 -10.72
N GLU A 381 -20.32 3.16 -10.14
CA GLU A 381 -20.48 3.11 -8.69
C GLU A 381 -19.34 2.30 -8.02
N ALA A 382 -18.93 1.18 -8.63
CA ALA A 382 -17.79 0.40 -8.17
C ALA A 382 -16.49 1.21 -8.29
N ALA A 383 -16.28 1.89 -9.42
CA ALA A 383 -15.12 2.75 -9.64
C ALA A 383 -15.05 3.87 -8.60
N LYS A 384 -16.16 4.57 -8.36
CA LYS A 384 -16.26 5.64 -7.35
C LYS A 384 -15.96 5.12 -5.94
N LYS A 385 -16.59 4.02 -5.55
CA LYS A 385 -16.38 3.40 -4.24
C LYS A 385 -14.89 3.05 -4.06
N TYR A 386 -14.29 2.37 -5.04
CA TYR A 386 -12.89 1.96 -4.97
C TYR A 386 -11.93 3.16 -4.93
N ALA A 387 -12.17 4.20 -5.75
CA ALA A 387 -11.38 5.43 -5.73
C ALA A 387 -11.45 6.16 -4.38
N LEU A 388 -12.63 6.25 -3.76
CA LEU A 388 -12.81 6.85 -2.44
C LEU A 388 -12.09 6.06 -1.35
N GLU A 389 -12.16 4.73 -1.36
CA GLU A 389 -11.43 3.87 -0.43
C GLU A 389 -9.91 4.05 -0.54
N GLN A 390 -9.38 4.27 -1.75
CA GLN A 390 -7.96 4.56 -1.95
C GLN A 390 -7.59 5.97 -1.49
N SER A 391 -8.40 6.98 -1.80
CA SER A 391 -8.11 8.37 -1.43
C SER A 391 -8.06 8.57 0.10
N THR A 392 -8.90 7.87 0.85
CA THR A 392 -8.89 7.92 2.33
C THR A 392 -7.65 7.26 2.92
N LYS A 393 -7.06 6.27 2.23
CA LYS A 393 -5.83 5.59 2.65
C LYS A 393 -4.57 6.37 2.27
N GLU A 394 -4.60 7.13 1.17
CA GLU A 394 -3.44 7.90 0.66
C GLU A 394 -3.25 9.26 1.35
N HIS A 395 -4.25 9.81 2.04
CA HIS A 395 -4.09 11.08 2.78
C HIS A 395 -3.01 11.06 3.87
N GLY A 396 -2.44 9.91 4.19
CA GLY A 396 -1.22 9.76 4.99
C GLY A 396 0.08 10.11 4.24
N TYR A 397 0.08 10.03 2.90
CA TYR A 397 1.28 10.19 2.07
C TYR A 397 1.52 11.62 1.56
N SER A 398 0.47 12.43 1.39
CA SER A 398 0.57 13.75 0.74
C SER A 398 0.95 14.90 1.68
N ARG A 399 1.15 14.69 2.98
CA ARG A 399 1.54 15.74 3.94
C ARG A 399 3.04 15.84 4.23
N GLY A 400 3.89 15.10 3.52
CA GLY A 400 5.35 15.08 3.71
C GLY A 400 6.15 15.86 2.66
N SER A 401 5.49 16.52 1.69
CA SER A 401 6.17 17.33 0.66
C SER A 401 5.35 18.58 0.34
N ALA A 402 5.45 19.56 1.21
CA ALA A 402 5.22 20.98 0.92
C ALA A 402 6.30 21.79 1.61
#